data_585839dbfc1a0c862e4fc3d1845ca647
#
_entry.id   585839dbfc1a0c862e4fc3d1845ca647
#
_cell.length_a   1.000
_cell.length_b   1.000
_cell.length_c   1.000
_cell.angle_alpha   90.00
_cell.angle_beta   90.00
_cell.angle_gamma   90.00
#
_symmetry.space_group_name_H-M   'P 1'
#
loop_
_entity.id
_entity.type
_entity.pdbx_description
1 polymer ?
#
loop_
_entity_poly.entity_id
_entity_poly.type
_entity_poly.pdbx_seq_one_letter_code
_entity_poly.pdbx_strand_id
1 'polypeptide(L)'
;MSEQDTMTPCAMEIACDGPLVVFGGAYSNIQAFDALLAAAKARGIAPQRIVSTGDLVAYGADALTCVERARAAGIVAIKGNCEANLADGAADCGCGFAPGSSCEALSAAWYAHASAQLGADHRAWLAGLPERVDILINGLRLAVLHGAPSGISTFVFPSGPERVKASELSLLDDEEAPHVDGVIVGHSGLPFTQDVAGRLWHNSGALGMPANDGTARVWFSVLTPGAKAGEIAIEHCALDYDHAAAAAAMRAARLPEVYAKALETGLWADCDILPAAERKAQGKTLSPGRAHFIKGGAGRDWPRTETPMALDARKFQNPATTLSGERRAQVALKQLDVLWLNTGTLCNIACATCYIESTPKNDRLAFLSAEEAADFLDEIADRKLPTRTIGFTGGEPFLNRDCLTMLEDALGRGFHALVLTNAMRPMRRYEKRLLALRELFGDRLMMRVSLDHYDKRLHEIERGAHTWSSTVDGLQWLARHGFNLAVAGRLAFGESESQTRAGYARLFAALGVRIDHADPERLTLFPDMEPDRDVPEITESCWGVLGRSPDSVMCSGARMVVKHKGASAPRVVACTLLPYDPRFDLGATLTEAARPVTLNHPWCASFCVLGGASCGG
;
A
#
# COMPACT_ATOMS: atom_id res chain seq x y z
N MET A 1 -34.57 14.70 -13.44
CA MET A 1 -34.57 14.51 -12.00
C MET A 1 -33.27 15.09 -11.52
N SER A 2 -33.37 16.05 -10.66
CA SER A 2 -32.41 17.10 -10.31
C SER A 2 -31.01 16.60 -9.92
N GLU A 3 -30.01 17.12 -10.65
CA GLU A 3 -28.64 17.26 -10.19
C GLU A 3 -28.69 18.04 -8.87
N GLN A 4 -28.34 17.38 -7.78
CA GLN A 4 -28.04 18.09 -6.53
C GLN A 4 -26.63 18.65 -6.69
N ASP A 5 -26.55 19.96 -6.92
CA ASP A 5 -25.37 20.78 -6.67
C ASP A 5 -24.86 20.49 -5.25
N THR A 6 -23.87 19.62 -5.11
CA THR A 6 -23.07 19.51 -3.90
C THR A 6 -22.03 20.64 -3.94
N MET A 7 -22.46 21.85 -3.55
CA MET A 7 -21.52 22.88 -3.11
C MET A 7 -20.67 22.28 -1.99
N THR A 8 -19.41 22.00 -2.24
CA THR A 8 -18.43 21.70 -1.21
C THR A 8 -18.44 22.88 -0.22
N PRO A 9 -18.78 22.70 1.06
CA PRO A 9 -18.80 23.81 2.00
C PRO A 9 -17.40 24.42 2.04
N CYS A 10 -17.30 25.73 1.91
CA CYS A 10 -16.05 26.47 2.05
C CYS A 10 -15.43 26.10 3.39
N ALA A 11 -14.21 25.52 3.39
CA ALA A 11 -13.54 25.11 4.60
C ALA A 11 -13.36 26.30 5.54
N MET A 12 -13.58 26.10 6.85
CA MET A 12 -13.32 27.12 7.86
C MET A 12 -11.84 27.50 7.80
N GLU A 13 -11.54 28.77 7.61
CA GLU A 13 -10.16 29.28 7.53
C GLU A 13 -9.72 29.89 8.87
N ILE A 14 -8.49 29.59 9.28
CA ILE A 14 -7.87 30.12 10.49
C ILE A 14 -6.53 30.73 10.14
N ALA A 15 -6.41 32.06 10.26
CA ALA A 15 -5.15 32.77 10.08
C ALA A 15 -4.28 32.68 11.35
N CYS A 16 -3.02 32.31 11.20
CA CYS A 16 -2.05 32.15 12.29
C CYS A 16 -0.79 33.01 12.03
N ASP A 17 -0.63 34.07 12.83
CA ASP A 17 0.53 34.97 12.76
C ASP A 17 1.69 34.55 13.69
N GLY A 18 1.57 33.42 14.40
CA GLY A 18 2.53 32.94 15.37
C GLY A 18 2.45 31.43 15.59
N PRO A 19 3.08 30.92 16.65
CA PRO A 19 3.13 29.49 16.93
C PRO A 19 1.75 28.88 17.08
N LEU A 20 1.57 27.67 16.53
CA LEU A 20 0.37 26.87 16.55
C LEU A 20 0.71 25.49 17.16
N VAL A 21 -0.11 25.00 18.11
CA VAL A 21 -0.02 23.63 18.61
C VAL A 21 -0.96 22.75 17.79
N VAL A 22 -0.47 21.58 17.38
CA VAL A 22 -1.26 20.54 16.72
C VAL A 22 -1.13 19.24 17.50
N PHE A 23 -2.24 18.52 17.69
CA PHE A 23 -2.26 17.19 18.29
C PHE A 23 -3.28 16.27 17.63
N GLY A 24 -2.97 14.98 17.61
CA GLY A 24 -3.90 13.92 17.21
C GLY A 24 -4.79 13.48 18.38
N GLY A 25 -5.53 12.43 18.19
CA GLY A 25 -6.55 11.94 19.12
C GLY A 25 -6.19 12.06 20.61
N ALA A 26 -7.00 12.79 21.35
CA ALA A 26 -6.89 12.83 22.82
C ALA A 26 -7.39 11.53 23.46
N TYR A 27 -8.20 10.75 22.74
CA TYR A 27 -8.63 9.39 23.07
C TYR A 27 -9.19 9.26 24.48
N SER A 28 -10.02 10.22 24.92
CA SER A 28 -10.60 10.23 26.28
C SER A 28 -9.57 10.14 27.42
N ASN A 29 -8.32 10.60 27.17
CA ASN A 29 -7.24 10.65 28.15
C ASN A 29 -7.10 12.09 28.68
N ILE A 30 -7.88 12.40 29.72
CA ILE A 30 -7.92 13.78 30.28
C ILE A 30 -6.58 14.18 30.86
N GLN A 31 -5.80 13.24 31.42
CA GLN A 31 -4.51 13.52 32.04
C GLN A 31 -3.50 14.01 30.97
N ALA A 32 -3.47 13.39 29.80
CA ALA A 32 -2.64 13.83 28.68
C ALA A 32 -3.15 15.15 28.11
N PHE A 33 -4.47 15.34 28.01
CA PHE A 33 -5.05 16.56 27.47
C PHE A 33 -4.77 17.76 28.37
N ASP A 34 -4.90 17.61 29.70
CA ASP A 34 -4.56 18.68 30.66
C ASP A 34 -3.06 19.01 30.63
N ALA A 35 -2.20 18.00 30.50
CA ALA A 35 -0.76 18.19 30.33
C ALA A 35 -0.44 18.99 29.04
N LEU A 36 -1.12 18.73 27.92
CA LEU A 36 -0.97 19.49 26.68
C LEU A 36 -1.37 20.96 26.88
N LEU A 37 -2.53 21.22 27.50
CA LEU A 37 -3.01 22.59 27.75
C LEU A 37 -2.01 23.35 28.64
N ALA A 38 -1.44 22.70 29.65
CA ALA A 38 -0.39 23.26 30.48
C ALA A 38 0.90 23.56 29.69
N ALA A 39 1.33 22.65 28.81
CA ALA A 39 2.49 22.82 27.95
C ALA A 39 2.31 23.97 26.95
N ALA A 40 1.14 24.09 26.33
CA ALA A 40 0.80 25.19 25.44
C ALA A 40 0.80 26.55 26.19
N LYS A 41 0.19 26.59 27.38
CA LYS A 41 0.20 27.78 28.24
C LYS A 41 1.62 28.21 28.64
N ALA A 42 2.47 27.26 29.02
CA ALA A 42 3.88 27.52 29.34
C ALA A 42 4.68 28.10 28.15
N ARG A 43 4.27 27.80 26.93
CA ARG A 43 4.83 28.36 25.69
C ARG A 43 4.16 29.68 25.27
N GLY A 44 3.20 30.20 26.04
CA GLY A 44 2.46 31.41 25.70
C GLY A 44 1.51 31.25 24.51
N ILE A 45 1.10 30.02 24.18
CA ILE A 45 0.19 29.74 23.06
C ILE A 45 -1.24 29.72 23.59
N ALA A 46 -2.07 30.58 23.02
CA ALA A 46 -3.48 30.70 23.38
C ALA A 46 -4.30 29.49 22.90
N PRO A 47 -5.38 29.11 23.59
CA PRO A 47 -6.19 27.94 23.21
C PRO A 47 -6.71 27.97 21.76
N GLN A 48 -7.03 29.15 21.24
CA GLN A 48 -7.48 29.34 19.85
C GLN A 48 -6.40 28.99 18.79
N ARG A 49 -5.17 28.80 19.23
CA ARG A 49 -4.03 28.32 18.44
C ARG A 49 -3.65 26.86 18.80
N ILE A 50 -4.58 26.11 19.35
CA ILE A 50 -4.45 24.66 19.59
C ILE A 50 -5.44 23.96 18.68
N VAL A 51 -4.93 23.08 17.81
CA VAL A 51 -5.72 22.39 16.79
C VAL A 51 -5.66 20.89 17.04
N SER A 52 -6.84 20.27 17.15
CA SER A 52 -7.02 18.82 17.18
C SER A 52 -7.33 18.29 15.80
N THR A 53 -6.68 17.21 15.39
CA THR A 53 -6.99 16.48 14.16
C THR A 53 -8.09 15.42 14.33
N GLY A 54 -8.97 15.59 15.33
CA GLY A 54 -10.09 14.66 15.61
C GLY A 54 -9.75 13.56 16.61
N ASP A 55 -10.73 12.70 16.87
CA ASP A 55 -10.68 11.61 17.86
C ASP A 55 -10.36 12.10 19.28
N LEU A 56 -11.04 13.15 19.71
CA LEU A 56 -11.04 13.57 21.12
C LEU A 56 -11.52 12.42 22.00
N VAL A 57 -12.45 11.62 21.48
CA VAL A 57 -13.10 10.51 22.18
C VAL A 57 -12.71 9.18 21.53
N ALA A 58 -11.97 8.34 22.26
CA ALA A 58 -11.70 6.94 21.92
C ALA A 58 -11.08 6.26 23.16
N TYR A 59 -10.83 4.99 23.11
CA TYR A 59 -10.05 4.11 24.01
C TYR A 59 -10.09 4.38 25.52
N GLY A 60 -9.90 5.64 25.97
CA GLY A 60 -9.73 6.04 27.37
C GLY A 60 -11.01 6.14 28.16
N ALA A 61 -10.89 6.52 29.46
CA ALA A 61 -12.00 6.47 30.41
C ALA A 61 -12.87 7.73 30.43
N ASP A 62 -12.33 8.91 30.08
CA ASP A 62 -12.88 10.21 30.44
C ASP A 62 -13.48 10.95 29.23
N ALA A 63 -14.35 10.26 28.44
CA ALA A 63 -14.93 10.79 27.20
C ALA A 63 -15.66 12.13 27.42
N LEU A 64 -16.58 12.16 28.40
CA LEU A 64 -17.34 13.38 28.74
C LEU A 64 -16.40 14.53 29.11
N THR A 65 -15.45 14.26 30.00
CA THR A 65 -14.54 15.31 30.53
C THR A 65 -13.66 15.88 29.43
N CYS A 66 -13.18 15.05 28.47
CA CYS A 66 -12.41 15.52 27.33
C CYS A 66 -13.22 16.43 26.40
N VAL A 67 -14.48 16.07 26.10
CA VAL A 67 -15.38 16.89 25.28
C VAL A 67 -15.65 18.23 25.97
N GLU A 68 -16.01 18.22 27.26
CA GLU A 68 -16.27 19.46 28.01
C GLU A 68 -15.03 20.34 28.14
N ARG A 69 -13.85 19.72 28.35
CA ARG A 69 -12.58 20.45 28.41
C ARG A 69 -12.23 21.10 27.07
N ALA A 70 -12.41 20.42 25.94
CA ALA A 70 -12.19 20.98 24.61
C ALA A 70 -13.11 22.18 24.34
N ARG A 71 -14.42 22.05 24.67
CA ARG A 71 -15.41 23.12 24.54
C ARG A 71 -15.05 24.33 25.42
N ALA A 72 -14.74 24.08 26.68
CA ALA A 72 -14.42 25.15 27.63
C ALA A 72 -13.12 25.86 27.32
N ALA A 73 -12.12 25.17 26.80
CA ALA A 73 -10.86 25.75 26.37
C ALA A 73 -10.99 26.56 25.07
N GLY A 74 -11.99 26.28 24.24
CA GLY A 74 -12.18 26.94 22.95
C GLY A 74 -11.08 26.61 21.95
N ILE A 75 -10.57 25.37 21.97
CA ILE A 75 -9.62 24.90 20.96
C ILE A 75 -10.30 24.70 19.62
N VAL A 76 -9.53 24.70 18.54
CA VAL A 76 -10.01 24.30 17.22
C VAL A 76 -10.00 22.77 17.14
N ALA A 77 -11.14 22.16 16.89
CA ALA A 77 -11.26 20.71 16.73
C ALA A 77 -11.96 20.40 15.41
N ILE A 78 -11.48 19.37 14.72
CA ILE A 78 -12.18 18.78 13.58
C ILE A 78 -12.80 17.45 13.99
N LYS A 79 -13.71 16.96 13.17
CA LYS A 79 -14.38 15.67 13.36
C LYS A 79 -13.44 14.52 12.98
N GLY A 80 -13.22 13.55 13.89
CA GLY A 80 -12.65 12.25 13.56
C GLY A 80 -13.76 11.22 13.27
N ASN A 81 -13.38 10.00 12.89
CA ASN A 81 -14.34 8.91 12.66
C ASN A 81 -15.11 8.55 13.95
N CYS A 82 -14.45 8.65 15.12
CA CYS A 82 -15.11 8.40 16.40
C CYS A 82 -16.17 9.44 16.70
N GLU A 83 -15.90 10.74 16.50
CA GLU A 83 -16.90 11.80 16.67
C GLU A 83 -18.06 11.64 15.69
N ALA A 84 -17.79 11.33 14.42
CA ALA A 84 -18.84 11.13 13.42
C ALA A 84 -19.82 10.03 13.86
N ASN A 85 -19.29 8.86 14.21
CA ASN A 85 -20.12 7.71 14.58
C ASN A 85 -20.82 7.88 15.94
N LEU A 86 -20.18 8.51 16.92
CA LEU A 86 -20.82 8.83 18.21
C LEU A 86 -21.95 9.86 18.04
N ALA A 87 -21.79 10.84 17.16
CA ALA A 87 -22.82 11.83 16.83
C ALA A 87 -24.05 11.17 16.21
N ASP A 88 -23.83 10.27 15.26
CA ASP A 88 -24.89 9.56 14.53
C ASP A 88 -25.51 8.40 15.33
N GLY A 89 -24.94 8.04 16.48
CA GLY A 89 -25.39 6.90 17.28
C GLY A 89 -25.13 5.57 16.57
N ALA A 90 -24.10 5.49 15.74
CA ALA A 90 -23.71 4.28 15.04
C ALA A 90 -23.34 3.13 16.00
N ALA A 91 -23.36 1.90 15.50
CA ALA A 91 -23.10 0.70 16.31
C ALA A 91 -21.61 0.52 16.68
N ASP A 92 -20.69 1.11 15.92
CA ASP A 92 -19.24 1.00 16.09
C ASP A 92 -18.51 2.33 15.83
N CYS A 93 -17.20 2.34 16.06
CA CYS A 93 -16.37 3.54 15.95
C CYS A 93 -16.05 4.00 14.53
N GLY A 94 -16.35 3.21 13.49
CA GLY A 94 -15.94 3.50 12.12
C GLY A 94 -14.43 3.52 11.89
N CYS A 95 -13.65 2.84 12.73
CA CYS A 95 -12.18 2.86 12.69
C CYS A 95 -11.60 2.07 11.49
N GLY A 96 -12.43 1.38 10.71
CA GLY A 96 -11.99 0.62 9.54
C GLY A 96 -11.26 -0.69 9.87
N PHE A 97 -11.40 -1.22 11.09
CA PHE A 97 -10.82 -2.51 11.47
C PHE A 97 -11.46 -3.67 10.69
N ALA A 98 -10.66 -4.71 10.43
CA ALA A 98 -11.15 -5.89 9.73
C ALA A 98 -12.23 -6.61 10.57
N PRO A 99 -13.37 -7.01 9.98
CA PRO A 99 -14.41 -7.77 10.69
C PRO A 99 -13.85 -9.06 11.33
N GLY A 100 -14.18 -9.29 12.61
CA GLY A 100 -13.69 -10.43 13.39
C GLY A 100 -12.26 -10.28 13.91
N SER A 101 -11.61 -9.12 13.72
CA SER A 101 -10.27 -8.85 14.25
C SER A 101 -10.31 -8.60 15.77
N SER A 102 -9.17 -8.78 16.44
CA SER A 102 -9.00 -8.39 17.84
C SER A 102 -9.25 -6.90 18.06
N CYS A 103 -8.85 -6.05 17.12
CA CYS A 103 -9.09 -4.61 17.14
C CYS A 103 -10.60 -4.27 17.14
N GLU A 104 -11.40 -4.94 16.31
CA GLU A 104 -12.85 -4.75 16.30
C GLU A 104 -13.48 -5.12 17.65
N ALA A 105 -13.13 -6.31 18.18
CA ALA A 105 -13.66 -6.78 19.48
C ALA A 105 -13.26 -5.86 20.65
N LEU A 106 -12.02 -5.36 20.66
CA LEU A 106 -11.52 -4.44 21.68
C LEU A 106 -12.17 -3.06 21.55
N SER A 107 -12.44 -2.59 20.32
CA SER A 107 -13.05 -1.27 20.09
C SER A 107 -14.51 -1.20 20.57
N ALA A 108 -15.26 -2.29 20.47
CA ALA A 108 -16.65 -2.33 20.93
C ALA A 108 -16.80 -1.97 22.42
N ALA A 109 -15.86 -2.38 23.26
CA ALA A 109 -15.91 -2.14 24.70
C ALA A 109 -15.74 -0.64 25.05
N TRP A 110 -14.72 0.03 24.51
CA TRP A 110 -14.52 1.45 24.78
C TRP A 110 -15.58 2.32 24.10
N TYR A 111 -16.06 1.92 22.91
CA TYR A 111 -17.08 2.66 22.17
C TYR A 111 -18.41 2.67 22.94
N ALA A 112 -18.81 1.52 23.49
CA ALA A 112 -20.00 1.43 24.35
C ALA A 112 -19.85 2.30 25.62
N HIS A 113 -18.66 2.30 26.27
CA HIS A 113 -18.36 3.11 27.44
C HIS A 113 -18.44 4.62 27.12
N ALA A 114 -17.79 5.07 26.05
CA ALA A 114 -17.84 6.47 25.64
C ALA A 114 -19.24 6.90 25.22
N SER A 115 -19.95 6.06 24.48
CA SER A 115 -21.33 6.32 24.05
C SER A 115 -22.29 6.50 25.22
N ALA A 116 -22.09 5.77 26.33
CA ALA A 116 -22.92 5.89 27.55
C ALA A 116 -22.66 7.18 28.32
N GLN A 117 -21.48 7.80 28.20
CA GLN A 117 -21.14 9.06 28.89
C GLN A 117 -21.68 10.30 28.18
N LEU A 118 -21.93 10.22 26.83
CA LEU A 118 -22.25 11.38 26.02
C LEU A 118 -23.76 11.53 25.85
N GLY A 119 -24.33 12.58 26.44
CA GLY A 119 -25.72 12.98 26.25
C GLY A 119 -25.96 13.69 24.91
N ALA A 120 -27.25 14.01 24.66
CA ALA A 120 -27.67 14.61 23.38
C ALA A 120 -26.94 15.93 23.03
N ASP A 121 -26.68 16.79 24.03
CA ASP A 121 -25.97 18.06 23.83
C ASP A 121 -24.51 17.86 23.40
N HIS A 122 -23.82 16.85 23.96
CA HIS A 122 -22.46 16.50 23.58
C HIS A 122 -22.41 15.92 22.15
N ARG A 123 -23.34 15.03 21.81
CA ARG A 123 -23.48 14.46 20.46
C ARG A 123 -23.78 15.54 19.42
N ALA A 124 -24.66 16.49 19.75
CA ALA A 124 -24.93 17.63 18.87
C ALA A 124 -23.68 18.51 18.64
N TRP A 125 -22.85 18.69 19.67
CA TRP A 125 -21.59 19.42 19.51
C TRP A 125 -20.60 18.64 18.62
N LEU A 126 -20.45 17.32 18.81
CA LEU A 126 -19.62 16.47 17.96
C LEU A 126 -20.11 16.49 16.50
N ALA A 127 -21.42 16.42 16.28
CA ALA A 127 -22.02 16.53 14.94
C ALA A 127 -21.67 17.87 14.25
N GLY A 128 -21.58 18.95 15.03
CA GLY A 128 -21.27 20.29 14.53
C GLY A 128 -19.79 20.56 14.26
N LEU A 129 -18.87 19.63 14.59
CA LEU A 129 -17.45 19.80 14.27
C LEU A 129 -17.24 19.77 12.75
N PRO A 130 -16.37 20.62 12.20
CA PRO A 130 -16.02 20.59 10.79
C PRO A 130 -15.20 19.33 10.45
N GLU A 131 -15.34 18.82 9.24
CA GLU A 131 -14.49 17.71 8.73
C GLU A 131 -13.13 18.21 8.25
N ARG A 132 -13.05 19.50 7.87
CA ARG A 132 -11.83 20.16 7.39
C ARG A 132 -11.77 21.59 7.91
N VAL A 133 -10.55 21.98 8.29
CA VAL A 133 -10.19 23.39 8.60
C VAL A 133 -8.90 23.71 7.85
N ASP A 134 -8.83 24.87 7.20
CA ASP A 134 -7.61 25.33 6.54
C ASP A 134 -6.86 26.30 7.46
N ILE A 135 -5.61 25.99 7.77
CA ILE A 135 -4.69 26.87 8.51
C ILE A 135 -3.91 27.71 7.51
N LEU A 136 -4.00 29.02 7.66
CA LEU A 136 -3.21 29.98 6.89
C LEU A 136 -2.04 30.44 7.76
N ILE A 137 -0.83 29.97 7.47
CA ILE A 137 0.37 30.25 8.26
C ILE A 137 1.54 30.62 7.36
N ASN A 138 2.09 31.82 7.53
CA ASN A 138 3.25 32.33 6.79
C ASN A 138 3.17 32.17 5.25
N GLY A 139 1.97 32.42 4.69
CA GLY A 139 1.72 32.29 3.23
C GLY A 139 1.49 30.85 2.74
N LEU A 140 1.40 29.88 3.65
CA LEU A 140 1.00 28.50 3.37
C LEU A 140 -0.47 28.30 3.72
N ARG A 141 -1.16 27.47 2.93
CA ARG A 141 -2.49 26.91 3.23
C ARG A 141 -2.33 25.43 3.55
N LEU A 142 -2.63 25.04 4.77
CA LEU A 142 -2.53 23.66 5.24
C LEU A 142 -3.92 23.14 5.62
N ALA A 143 -4.41 22.11 4.93
CA ALA A 143 -5.68 21.48 5.24
C ALA A 143 -5.53 20.54 6.43
N VAL A 144 -6.29 20.77 7.49
CA VAL A 144 -6.38 19.87 8.65
C VAL A 144 -7.50 18.87 8.39
N LEU A 145 -7.16 17.59 8.39
CA LEU A 145 -8.04 16.45 8.15
C LEU A 145 -7.80 15.37 9.19
N HIS A 146 -8.78 14.49 9.45
CA HIS A 146 -8.56 13.40 10.42
C HIS A 146 -7.73 12.26 9.83
N GLY A 147 -8.19 11.59 8.77
CA GLY A 147 -7.49 10.49 8.11
C GLY A 147 -6.65 10.98 6.92
N ALA A 148 -7.24 10.94 5.72
CA ALA A 148 -6.62 11.44 4.51
C ALA A 148 -7.67 12.13 3.62
N PRO A 149 -7.28 12.86 2.56
CA PRO A 149 -8.22 13.47 1.62
C PRO A 149 -9.25 12.50 1.03
N SER A 150 -8.90 11.23 0.83
CA SER A 150 -9.82 10.21 0.31
C SER A 150 -10.84 9.68 1.32
N GLY A 151 -10.61 9.88 2.62
CA GLY A 151 -11.54 9.37 3.63
C GLY A 151 -11.08 9.56 5.07
N ILE A 152 -12.06 9.75 5.94
CA ILE A 152 -11.85 10.05 7.36
C ILE A 152 -11.12 8.92 8.11
N SER A 153 -11.29 7.65 7.72
CA SER A 153 -10.67 6.48 8.34
C SER A 153 -9.51 5.90 7.52
N THR A 154 -8.94 6.68 6.59
CA THR A 154 -7.81 6.24 5.79
C THR A 154 -6.51 6.34 6.58
N PHE A 155 -5.85 5.20 6.83
CA PHE A 155 -4.54 5.15 7.47
C PHE A 155 -3.42 5.54 6.51
N VAL A 156 -2.59 6.50 6.93
CA VAL A 156 -1.36 6.87 6.21
C VAL A 156 -0.18 6.83 7.19
N PHE A 157 0.82 6.03 6.84
CA PHE A 157 2.01 5.79 7.68
C PHE A 157 3.29 6.39 7.06
N PRO A 158 4.34 6.64 7.88
CA PRO A 158 5.61 7.18 7.38
C PRO A 158 6.20 6.35 6.23
N SER A 159 6.23 5.02 6.37
CA SER A 159 6.80 4.11 5.36
C SER A 159 5.93 3.89 4.13
N GLY A 160 4.68 4.41 4.13
CA GLY A 160 3.80 4.31 2.96
C GLY A 160 4.42 4.98 1.73
N PRO A 161 4.21 4.41 0.51
CA PRO A 161 4.81 4.93 -0.72
C PRO A 161 4.47 6.40 -0.97
N GLU A 162 5.47 7.19 -1.40
CA GLU A 162 5.30 8.61 -1.69
C GLU A 162 4.20 8.85 -2.73
N ARG A 163 4.12 8.01 -3.77
CA ARG A 163 3.08 8.12 -4.82
C ARG A 163 1.65 8.03 -4.27
N VAL A 164 1.43 7.26 -3.19
CA VAL A 164 0.13 7.17 -2.54
C VAL A 164 -0.21 8.47 -1.84
N LYS A 165 0.73 9.03 -1.06
CA LYS A 165 0.57 10.32 -0.41
C LYS A 165 0.38 11.46 -1.42
N ALA A 166 1.14 11.45 -2.52
CA ALA A 166 0.99 12.42 -3.61
C ALA A 166 -0.40 12.33 -4.27
N SER A 167 -0.92 11.12 -4.49
CA SER A 167 -2.27 10.92 -4.99
C SER A 167 -3.35 11.41 -4.01
N GLU A 168 -3.14 11.23 -2.70
CA GLU A 168 -4.03 11.80 -1.70
C GLU A 168 -4.05 13.34 -1.78
N LEU A 169 -2.87 13.96 -1.86
CA LEU A 169 -2.75 15.41 -1.97
C LEU A 169 -3.42 15.95 -3.24
N SER A 170 -3.37 15.21 -4.35
CA SER A 170 -4.01 15.63 -5.60
C SER A 170 -5.55 15.68 -5.53
N LEU A 171 -6.17 14.98 -4.57
CA LEU A 171 -7.61 15.08 -4.34
C LEU A 171 -8.04 16.45 -3.78
N LEU A 172 -7.09 17.26 -3.31
CA LEU A 172 -7.32 18.62 -2.84
C LEU A 172 -7.13 19.65 -3.95
N ASP A 173 -6.75 19.24 -5.15
CA ASP A 173 -6.54 20.13 -6.30
C ASP A 173 -7.89 20.33 -7.01
N ASP A 174 -8.41 21.54 -6.88
CA ASP A 174 -9.63 21.99 -7.52
C ASP A 174 -9.30 23.31 -8.25
N GLU A 175 -9.64 23.42 -9.53
CA GLU A 175 -9.35 24.62 -10.33
C GLU A 175 -10.08 25.86 -9.80
N GLU A 176 -11.19 25.68 -9.10
CA GLU A 176 -12.00 26.77 -8.54
C GLU A 176 -11.66 27.08 -7.07
N ALA A 177 -10.89 26.21 -6.38
CA ALA A 177 -10.52 26.39 -4.97
C ALA A 177 -9.08 26.88 -4.79
N PRO A 178 -8.78 27.58 -3.67
CA PRO A 178 -7.41 27.99 -3.37
C PRO A 178 -6.48 26.77 -3.22
N HIS A 179 -5.30 26.86 -3.82
CA HIS A 179 -4.28 25.81 -3.73
C HIS A 179 -3.90 25.47 -2.27
N VAL A 180 -3.80 24.18 -1.94
CA VAL A 180 -3.42 23.67 -0.63
C VAL A 180 -1.96 23.24 -0.67
N ASP A 181 -1.12 23.82 0.20
CA ASP A 181 0.33 23.58 0.25
C ASP A 181 0.70 22.31 1.03
N GLY A 182 -0.28 21.66 1.65
CA GLY A 182 -0.08 20.41 2.38
C GLY A 182 -1.21 20.07 3.34
N VAL A 183 -1.05 18.95 4.03
CA VAL A 183 -2.04 18.44 4.99
C VAL A 183 -1.45 18.28 6.39
N ILE A 184 -2.31 18.47 7.38
CA ILE A 184 -2.09 18.10 8.77
C ILE A 184 -3.13 17.03 9.10
N VAL A 185 -2.69 15.81 9.41
CA VAL A 185 -3.55 14.64 9.57
C VAL A 185 -3.37 13.95 10.93
N GLY A 186 -4.30 13.09 11.29
CA GLY A 186 -4.30 12.27 12.50
C GLY A 186 -4.41 10.78 12.18
N HIS A 187 -5.37 10.10 12.83
CA HIS A 187 -5.86 8.72 12.66
C HIS A 187 -4.80 7.62 12.83
N SER A 188 -3.65 7.67 12.14
CA SER A 188 -2.60 6.63 12.23
C SER A 188 -1.83 6.62 13.56
N GLY A 189 -1.96 7.66 14.37
CA GLY A 189 -1.40 7.76 15.73
C GLY A 189 0.13 7.88 15.83
N LEU A 190 0.86 7.80 14.73
CA LEU A 190 2.32 7.92 14.69
C LEU A 190 2.76 9.32 14.24
N PRO A 191 3.68 9.98 14.95
CA PRO A 191 4.15 11.31 14.58
C PRO A 191 5.17 11.24 13.44
N PHE A 192 4.96 12.05 12.37
CA PHE A 192 5.92 12.23 11.30
C PHE A 192 5.63 13.49 10.46
N THR A 193 6.65 13.96 9.75
CA THR A 193 6.55 15.05 8.77
C THR A 193 7.38 14.67 7.55
N GLN A 194 6.80 14.81 6.37
CA GLN A 194 7.45 14.52 5.09
C GLN A 194 7.13 15.60 4.06
N ASP A 195 8.09 15.92 3.21
CA ASP A 195 7.85 16.61 1.95
C ASP A 195 7.42 15.57 0.92
N VAL A 196 6.25 15.75 0.35
CA VAL A 196 5.67 14.83 -0.64
C VAL A 196 5.44 15.62 -1.93
N ALA A 197 6.32 15.44 -2.88
CA ALA A 197 6.28 16.15 -4.16
C ALA A 197 6.14 17.69 -4.02
N GLY A 198 6.85 18.28 -3.06
CA GLY A 198 6.85 19.72 -2.79
C GLY A 198 5.67 20.22 -1.94
N ARG A 199 4.86 19.32 -1.36
CA ARG A 199 3.74 19.62 -0.44
C ARG A 199 3.97 18.97 0.92
N LEU A 200 3.53 19.62 1.98
CA LEU A 200 3.67 19.10 3.35
C LEU A 200 2.71 17.95 3.61
N TRP A 201 3.24 16.87 4.21
CA TRP A 201 2.45 15.86 4.92
C TRP A 201 2.88 15.80 6.38
N HIS A 202 2.00 16.17 7.29
CA HIS A 202 2.30 16.23 8.73
C HIS A 202 1.30 15.44 9.56
N ASN A 203 1.79 14.60 10.46
CA ASN A 203 1.03 13.95 11.52
C ASN A 203 1.73 14.23 12.85
N SER A 204 1.02 14.78 13.82
CA SER A 204 1.57 15.11 15.14
C SER A 204 1.71 13.91 16.08
N GLY A 205 1.21 12.74 15.69
CA GLY A 205 1.01 11.61 16.58
C GLY A 205 -0.25 11.73 17.42
N ALA A 206 -0.55 10.73 18.23
CA ALA A 206 -1.68 10.74 19.16
C ALA A 206 -1.28 11.38 20.51
N LEU A 207 -2.22 12.14 21.08
CA LEU A 207 -2.08 12.70 22.42
C LEU A 207 -2.54 11.72 23.51
N GLY A 208 -3.53 10.89 23.21
CA GLY A 208 -4.14 9.99 24.21
C GLY A 208 -3.51 8.62 24.30
N MET A 209 -2.57 8.28 23.41
CA MET A 209 -1.91 6.97 23.34
C MET A 209 -0.44 7.15 22.92
N PRO A 210 0.51 6.38 23.51
CA PRO A 210 1.92 6.39 23.09
C PRO A 210 2.12 6.03 21.62
N ALA A 211 3.27 6.43 21.06
CA ALA A 211 3.63 6.19 19.66
C ALA A 211 4.20 4.78 19.37
N ASN A 212 3.88 3.77 20.17
CA ASN A 212 4.41 2.40 20.04
C ASN A 212 5.94 2.29 20.13
N ASP A 213 6.59 3.27 20.75
CA ASP A 213 8.06 3.44 20.81
C ASP A 213 8.71 2.91 22.10
N GLY A 214 7.95 2.20 22.93
CA GLY A 214 8.40 1.66 24.21
C GLY A 214 8.51 2.70 25.33
N THR A 215 7.89 3.88 25.16
CA THR A 215 7.82 4.92 26.18
C THR A 215 6.38 5.32 26.45
N ALA A 216 6.03 5.64 27.70
CA ALA A 216 4.70 6.08 28.06
C ALA A 216 4.35 7.50 27.58
N ARG A 217 5.29 8.20 26.98
CA ARG A 217 5.10 9.58 26.49
C ARG A 217 4.13 9.60 25.32
N VAL A 218 3.41 10.71 25.20
CA VAL A 218 2.53 11.00 24.07
C VAL A 218 3.09 12.14 23.23
N TRP A 219 2.46 12.46 22.10
CA TRP A 219 3.06 13.38 21.13
C TRP A 219 2.12 14.53 20.76
N PHE A 220 2.72 15.67 20.47
CA PHE A 220 2.11 16.82 19.83
C PHE A 220 3.17 17.58 19.00
N SER A 221 2.75 18.53 18.20
CA SER A 221 3.66 19.36 17.41
C SER A 221 3.42 20.84 17.62
N VAL A 222 4.47 21.63 17.44
CA VAL A 222 4.40 23.09 17.39
C VAL A 222 4.88 23.56 16.02
N LEU A 223 4.00 24.18 15.26
CA LEU A 223 4.30 24.81 13.98
C LEU A 223 4.63 26.28 14.23
N THR A 224 5.77 26.74 13.73
CA THR A 224 6.22 28.13 13.90
C THR A 224 6.52 28.73 12.53
N PRO A 225 5.99 29.94 12.22
CA PRO A 225 6.35 30.66 11.00
C PRO A 225 7.86 30.83 10.86
N GLY A 226 8.39 30.54 9.67
CA GLY A 226 9.79 30.79 9.33
C GLY A 226 10.05 32.27 9.01
N ALA A 227 11.32 32.60 8.73
CA ALA A 227 11.75 33.97 8.43
C ALA A 227 11.26 34.47 7.06
N LYS A 228 11.07 33.55 6.10
CA LYS A 228 10.58 33.85 4.76
C LYS A 228 9.16 33.33 4.57
N ALA A 229 8.37 33.99 3.75
CA ALA A 229 7.06 33.49 3.35
C ALA A 229 7.18 32.10 2.73
N GLY A 230 6.27 31.18 3.08
CA GLY A 230 6.30 29.80 2.63
C GLY A 230 7.20 28.88 3.45
N GLU A 231 7.79 29.36 4.56
CA GLU A 231 8.61 28.54 5.47
C GLU A 231 7.89 28.31 6.79
N ILE A 232 7.92 27.07 7.28
CA ILE A 232 7.52 26.72 8.65
C ILE A 232 8.53 25.76 9.29
N ALA A 233 8.77 25.95 10.58
CA ALA A 233 9.45 24.97 11.43
C ALA A 233 8.39 24.16 12.18
N ILE A 234 8.57 22.85 12.25
CA ILE A 234 7.67 21.92 12.92
C ILE A 234 8.47 21.21 14.00
N GLU A 235 8.17 21.49 15.27
CA GLU A 235 8.77 20.82 16.41
C GLU A 235 7.88 19.66 16.84
N HIS A 236 8.38 18.43 16.75
CA HIS A 236 7.74 17.25 17.32
C HIS A 236 8.12 17.10 18.77
N CYS A 237 7.15 17.23 19.66
CA CYS A 237 7.32 17.26 21.10
C CYS A 237 6.80 15.97 21.73
N ALA A 238 7.65 15.31 22.52
CA ALA A 238 7.20 14.28 23.43
C ALA A 238 6.68 14.95 24.72
N LEU A 239 5.59 14.43 25.27
CA LEU A 239 4.91 14.95 26.44
C LEU A 239 4.81 13.89 27.51
N ASP A 240 5.43 14.17 28.66
CA ASP A 240 5.21 13.38 29.88
C ASP A 240 3.91 13.82 30.56
N TYR A 241 3.16 12.86 31.06
CA TYR A 241 1.90 13.10 31.76
C TYR A 241 1.65 11.99 32.80
N ASP A 242 0.63 12.10 33.60
CA ASP A 242 0.30 11.08 34.60
C ASP A 242 -0.39 9.87 33.94
N HIS A 243 0.41 9.08 33.21
CA HIS A 243 -0.06 7.87 32.51
C HIS A 243 -0.53 6.78 33.48
N ALA A 244 0.01 6.76 34.72
CA ALA A 244 -0.43 5.81 35.73
C ALA A 244 -1.88 6.12 36.21
N ALA A 245 -2.21 7.40 36.41
CA ALA A 245 -3.58 7.81 36.72
C ALA A 245 -4.54 7.51 35.56
N ALA A 246 -4.12 7.75 34.31
CA ALA A 246 -4.92 7.43 33.13
C ALA A 246 -5.18 5.92 33.01
N ALA A 247 -4.17 5.07 33.17
CA ALA A 247 -4.31 3.62 33.18
C ALA A 247 -5.21 3.12 34.33
N ALA A 248 -5.09 3.72 35.54
CA ALA A 248 -5.96 3.40 36.68
C ALA A 248 -7.42 3.76 36.40
N ALA A 249 -7.69 4.91 35.75
CA ALA A 249 -9.04 5.32 35.34
C ALA A 249 -9.65 4.32 34.35
N MET A 250 -8.87 3.85 33.35
CA MET A 250 -9.33 2.84 32.41
C MET A 250 -9.70 1.52 33.10
N ARG A 251 -8.89 1.06 34.06
CA ARG A 251 -9.18 -0.14 34.87
C ARG A 251 -10.44 0.04 35.74
N ALA A 252 -10.59 1.21 36.34
CA ALA A 252 -11.80 1.54 37.14
C ALA A 252 -13.07 1.52 36.27
N ALA A 253 -12.95 1.98 35.02
CA ALA A 253 -14.02 1.94 34.02
C ALA A 253 -14.22 0.53 33.41
N ARG A 254 -13.40 -0.46 33.78
CA ARG A 254 -13.42 -1.83 33.23
C ARG A 254 -13.21 -1.89 31.73
N LEU A 255 -12.42 -0.98 31.20
CA LEU A 255 -11.96 -1.01 29.79
C LEU A 255 -10.95 -2.14 29.58
N PRO A 256 -10.70 -2.57 28.33
CA PRO A 256 -9.75 -3.63 28.06
C PRO A 256 -8.36 -3.34 28.62
N GLU A 257 -7.81 -4.25 29.40
CA GLU A 257 -6.51 -4.12 30.09
C GLU A 257 -5.35 -3.82 29.13
N VAL A 258 -5.46 -4.25 27.89
CA VAL A 258 -4.44 -4.04 26.86
C VAL A 258 -4.19 -2.55 26.58
N TYR A 259 -5.23 -1.71 26.68
CA TYR A 259 -5.07 -0.27 26.50
C TYR A 259 -4.41 0.40 27.72
N ALA A 260 -4.80 0.01 28.93
CA ALA A 260 -4.14 0.49 30.14
C ALA A 260 -2.64 0.13 30.14
N LYS A 261 -2.30 -1.11 29.75
CA LYS A 261 -0.91 -1.54 29.58
C LYS A 261 -0.18 -0.75 28.51
N ALA A 262 -0.83 -0.40 27.40
CA ALA A 262 -0.22 0.40 26.36
C ALA A 262 0.20 1.79 26.89
N LEU A 263 -0.60 2.41 27.76
CA LEU A 263 -0.23 3.68 28.40
C LEU A 263 1.01 3.55 29.32
N GLU A 264 1.15 2.40 29.98
CA GLU A 264 2.27 2.15 30.93
C GLU A 264 3.56 1.70 30.21
N THR A 265 3.43 0.87 29.17
CA THR A 265 4.58 0.26 28.49
C THR A 265 5.04 1.03 27.26
N GLY A 266 4.18 1.88 26.70
CA GLY A 266 4.43 2.52 25.42
C GLY A 266 4.32 1.60 24.21
N LEU A 267 3.74 0.40 24.36
CA LEU A 267 3.63 -0.61 23.32
C LEU A 267 2.16 -0.94 23.03
N TRP A 268 1.78 -0.93 21.77
CA TRP A 268 0.45 -1.33 21.34
C TRP A 268 0.30 -2.85 21.41
N ALA A 269 -0.84 -3.31 21.91
CA ALA A 269 -1.12 -4.74 22.06
C ALA A 269 -1.36 -5.45 20.73
N ASP A 270 -1.94 -4.74 19.78
CA ASP A 270 -2.22 -5.21 18.43
C ASP A 270 -1.60 -4.25 17.42
N CYS A 271 -0.80 -4.78 16.52
CA CYS A 271 -0.06 -4.03 15.51
C CYS A 271 -0.46 -4.43 14.08
N ASP A 272 -1.57 -5.14 13.89
CA ASP A 272 -1.99 -5.65 12.58
C ASP A 272 -2.32 -4.54 11.59
N ILE A 273 -2.70 -3.36 12.08
CA ILE A 273 -2.89 -2.16 11.24
C ILE A 273 -1.58 -1.55 10.74
N LEU A 274 -0.45 -1.87 11.39
CA LEU A 274 0.84 -1.28 11.04
C LEU A 274 1.49 -1.97 9.84
N PRO A 275 2.05 -1.22 8.88
CA PRO A 275 2.93 -1.77 7.86
C PRO A 275 4.15 -2.48 8.47
N ALA A 276 4.81 -3.32 7.68
CA ALA A 276 5.95 -4.13 8.16
C ALA A 276 7.09 -3.30 8.74
N ALA A 277 7.34 -2.11 8.20
CA ALA A 277 8.39 -1.21 8.68
C ALA A 277 8.07 -0.66 10.08
N GLU A 278 6.84 -0.20 10.29
CA GLU A 278 6.38 0.31 11.58
C GLU A 278 6.29 -0.79 12.64
N ARG A 279 5.86 -2.01 12.26
CA ARG A 279 5.91 -3.18 13.16
C ARG A 279 7.34 -3.50 13.59
N LYS A 280 8.31 -3.45 12.67
CA LYS A 280 9.73 -3.66 12.99
C LYS A 280 10.32 -2.54 13.86
N ALA A 281 9.71 -1.36 13.85
CA ALA A 281 10.10 -0.22 14.66
C ALA A 281 9.47 -0.22 16.06
N GLN A 282 8.54 -1.14 16.37
CA GLN A 282 7.92 -1.26 17.69
C GLN A 282 8.97 -1.32 18.80
N GLY A 283 8.78 -0.51 19.85
CA GLY A 283 9.70 -0.41 20.98
C GLY A 283 11.00 0.35 20.70
N LYS A 284 11.19 0.90 19.51
CA LYS A 284 12.31 1.79 19.21
C LYS A 284 11.96 3.22 19.60
N THR A 285 12.58 3.71 20.65
CA THR A 285 12.30 5.04 21.20
C THR A 285 12.49 6.14 20.17
N LEU A 286 11.44 6.91 19.94
CA LEU A 286 11.48 8.13 19.14
C LEU A 286 12.06 9.28 19.96
N SER A 287 12.98 10.05 19.38
CA SER A 287 13.51 11.27 20.01
C SER A 287 12.75 12.49 19.50
N PRO A 288 12.37 13.45 20.38
CA PRO A 288 11.87 14.75 19.93
C PRO A 288 12.77 15.38 18.88
N GLY A 289 12.20 16.11 17.93
CA GLY A 289 12.98 16.66 16.84
C GLY A 289 12.25 17.74 16.05
N ARG A 290 12.90 18.25 15.02
CA ARG A 290 12.37 19.32 14.18
C ARG A 290 12.40 18.94 12.71
N ALA A 291 11.27 19.14 12.04
CA ALA A 291 11.16 19.20 10.60
C ALA A 291 11.17 20.67 10.13
N HIS A 292 11.46 20.89 8.87
CA HIS A 292 11.30 22.16 8.19
C HIS A 292 10.60 21.93 6.86
N PHE A 293 9.59 22.72 6.56
CA PHE A 293 8.95 22.75 5.26
C PHE A 293 9.20 24.10 4.62
N ILE A 294 9.56 24.09 3.33
CA ILE A 294 9.87 25.27 2.52
C ILE A 294 9.17 25.10 1.19
N LYS A 295 8.18 25.93 0.91
CA LYS A 295 7.44 25.91 -0.37
C LYS A 295 8.39 26.09 -1.53
N GLY A 296 8.46 25.11 -2.44
CA GLY A 296 9.36 25.12 -3.60
C GLY A 296 10.84 24.98 -3.29
N GLY A 297 11.22 24.57 -2.07
CA GLY A 297 12.58 24.37 -1.63
C GLY A 297 12.81 22.98 -1.03
N ALA A 298 14.07 22.69 -0.64
CA ALA A 298 14.39 21.48 0.08
C ALA A 298 14.08 21.65 1.58
N GLY A 299 13.01 20.99 2.03
CA GLY A 299 12.65 20.88 3.44
C GLY A 299 13.53 19.88 4.21
N ARG A 300 13.14 19.58 5.44
CA ARG A 300 13.75 18.55 6.27
C ARG A 300 12.68 17.74 6.97
N ASP A 301 12.60 16.47 6.62
CA ASP A 301 11.67 15.50 7.19
C ASP A 301 12.00 15.13 8.64
N TRP A 302 10.99 14.62 9.36
CA TRP A 302 11.16 14.04 10.68
C TRP A 302 10.12 12.91 10.92
N PRO A 303 10.45 11.77 11.58
CA PRO A 303 11.85 11.41 11.86
C PRO A 303 12.61 11.38 10.54
N ARG A 304 13.91 11.62 10.58
CA ARG A 304 14.71 11.34 9.39
C ARG A 304 14.54 9.86 9.09
N THR A 305 13.67 9.55 8.16
CA THR A 305 13.79 8.28 7.46
C THR A 305 15.19 8.32 6.87
N GLU A 306 16.03 7.34 7.19
CA GLU A 306 17.12 7.05 6.28
C GLU A 306 16.46 6.99 4.92
N THR A 307 16.73 7.94 4.04
CA THR A 307 16.34 7.85 2.63
C THR A 307 16.70 6.44 2.24
N PRO A 308 15.77 5.60 1.76
CA PRO A 308 16.11 4.24 1.39
C PRO A 308 17.39 4.35 0.59
N MET A 309 18.47 3.76 1.08
CA MET A 309 19.77 3.96 0.43
C MET A 309 19.56 3.61 -1.02
N ALA A 310 19.93 4.53 -1.91
CA ALA A 310 19.89 4.26 -3.33
C ALA A 310 20.75 3.01 -3.58
N LEU A 311 20.32 2.17 -4.48
CA LEU A 311 21.05 0.97 -4.84
C LEU A 311 22.50 1.32 -5.14
N ASP A 312 23.43 0.74 -4.38
CA ASP A 312 24.86 0.93 -4.66
C ASP A 312 25.17 0.35 -6.04
N ALA A 313 25.54 1.21 -6.99
CA ALA A 313 25.82 0.82 -8.37
C ALA A 313 26.90 -0.27 -8.53
N ARG A 314 27.70 -0.50 -7.48
CA ARG A 314 28.72 -1.58 -7.47
C ARG A 314 28.12 -2.95 -7.17
N LYS A 315 26.93 -3.02 -6.54
CA LYS A 315 26.23 -4.27 -6.28
C LYS A 315 25.74 -4.91 -7.59
N PHE A 316 25.59 -6.21 -7.55
CA PHE A 316 25.04 -7.01 -8.66
C PHE A 316 25.85 -6.97 -9.98
N GLN A 317 27.07 -6.43 -9.96
CA GLN A 317 27.91 -6.34 -11.18
C GLN A 317 28.69 -7.63 -11.45
N ASN A 318 29.29 -8.23 -10.41
CA ASN A 318 30.07 -9.45 -10.56
C ASN A 318 29.15 -10.68 -10.50
N PRO A 319 29.14 -11.58 -11.50
CA PRO A 319 28.30 -12.76 -11.48
C PRO A 319 28.78 -13.85 -10.50
N ALA A 320 30.05 -13.84 -10.07
CA ALA A 320 30.60 -14.86 -9.20
C ALA A 320 30.55 -14.46 -7.72
N THR A 321 30.76 -13.17 -7.41
CA THR A 321 30.87 -12.66 -6.05
C THR A 321 30.00 -11.44 -5.82
N THR A 322 29.60 -11.24 -4.55
CA THR A 322 28.92 -10.04 -4.07
C THR A 322 29.93 -8.92 -3.87
N LEU A 323 29.46 -7.70 -3.56
CA LEU A 323 30.32 -6.56 -3.22
C LEU A 323 31.18 -6.84 -1.97
N SER A 324 30.69 -7.67 -1.03
CA SER A 324 31.43 -8.13 0.15
C SER A 324 32.46 -9.22 -0.15
N GLY A 325 32.55 -9.70 -1.39
CA GLY A 325 33.48 -10.76 -1.80
C GLY A 325 32.97 -12.18 -1.57
N GLU A 326 31.74 -12.37 -1.03
CA GLU A 326 31.13 -13.67 -0.82
C GLU A 326 30.65 -14.29 -2.13
N ARG A 327 30.58 -15.63 -2.18
CA ARG A 327 30.08 -16.34 -3.35
C ARG A 327 28.60 -16.08 -3.60
N ARG A 328 28.28 -15.57 -4.80
CA ARG A 328 26.92 -15.26 -5.22
C ARG A 328 26.09 -16.53 -5.38
N ALA A 329 24.83 -16.49 -4.95
CA ALA A 329 23.90 -17.60 -5.10
C ALA A 329 23.56 -17.83 -6.59
N GLN A 330 23.44 -19.10 -6.93
CA GLN A 330 22.98 -19.58 -8.23
C GLN A 330 21.82 -20.55 -8.04
N VAL A 331 20.92 -20.58 -9.01
CA VAL A 331 19.74 -21.46 -9.03
C VAL A 331 19.81 -22.36 -10.25
N ALA A 332 19.96 -23.64 -10.04
CA ALA A 332 19.89 -24.64 -11.11
C ALA A 332 18.46 -24.82 -11.60
N LEU A 333 18.26 -25.09 -12.88
CA LEU A 333 16.96 -25.56 -13.38
C LEU A 333 16.78 -27.00 -12.90
N LYS A 334 15.86 -27.22 -11.96
CA LYS A 334 15.56 -28.56 -11.43
C LYS A 334 14.77 -29.38 -12.47
N GLN A 335 13.71 -28.75 -12.97
CA GLN A 335 12.91 -29.25 -14.09
C GLN A 335 12.17 -28.06 -14.70
N LEU A 336 11.79 -28.13 -15.97
CA LEU A 336 11.02 -27.10 -16.61
C LEU A 336 9.52 -27.41 -16.43
N ASP A 337 8.94 -26.92 -15.33
CA ASP A 337 7.50 -27.09 -15.04
C ASP A 337 6.64 -26.11 -15.85
N VAL A 338 7.13 -24.87 -16.00
CA VAL A 338 6.40 -23.79 -16.67
C VAL A 338 7.27 -23.17 -17.76
N LEU A 339 6.77 -23.14 -19.00
CA LEU A 339 7.33 -22.33 -20.06
C LEU A 339 6.43 -21.10 -20.28
N TRP A 340 6.99 -19.91 -20.06
CA TRP A 340 6.32 -18.65 -20.36
C TRP A 340 6.56 -18.24 -21.80
N LEU A 341 5.51 -17.81 -22.49
CA LEU A 341 5.55 -17.18 -23.81
C LEU A 341 5.25 -15.69 -23.64
N ASN A 342 6.25 -14.84 -23.88
CA ASN A 342 6.03 -13.40 -23.94
C ASN A 342 5.47 -13.04 -25.30
N THR A 343 4.20 -12.62 -25.33
CA THR A 343 3.47 -12.36 -26.56
C THR A 343 3.79 -11.01 -27.21
N GLY A 344 4.78 -10.27 -26.66
CA GLY A 344 5.18 -8.92 -27.07
C GLY A 344 4.91 -7.90 -25.95
N THR A 345 5.56 -6.72 -26.02
CA THR A 345 5.45 -5.69 -24.95
C THR A 345 4.40 -4.63 -25.20
N LEU A 346 3.73 -4.61 -26.33
CA LEU A 346 2.61 -3.68 -26.54
C LEU A 346 1.46 -3.97 -25.57
N CYS A 347 0.95 -2.91 -24.94
CA CYS A 347 -0.17 -2.96 -24.01
C CYS A 347 -1.16 -1.84 -24.34
N ASN A 348 -2.43 -1.99 -23.95
CA ASN A 348 -3.44 -0.94 -24.11
C ASN A 348 -3.43 0.07 -22.95
N ILE A 349 -2.61 -0.17 -21.91
CA ILE A 349 -2.40 0.71 -20.75
C ILE A 349 -0.91 0.86 -20.47
N ALA A 350 -0.54 1.82 -19.61
CA ALA A 350 0.82 2.07 -19.13
C ALA A 350 0.80 2.10 -17.60
N CYS A 351 1.05 0.95 -16.97
CA CYS A 351 1.07 0.83 -15.52
C CYS A 351 2.34 1.49 -14.94
N ALA A 352 2.21 2.20 -13.81
CA ALA A 352 3.31 2.93 -13.17
C ALA A 352 4.50 2.02 -12.78
N THR A 353 4.21 0.79 -12.34
CA THR A 353 5.21 -0.19 -11.86
C THR A 353 5.28 -1.45 -12.74
N CYS A 354 5.11 -1.30 -14.06
CA CYS A 354 5.20 -2.44 -14.97
C CYS A 354 6.64 -2.95 -15.09
N TYR A 355 6.89 -4.20 -14.71
CA TYR A 355 8.24 -4.83 -14.72
C TYR A 355 8.91 -4.85 -16.10
N ILE A 356 8.11 -4.99 -17.14
CA ILE A 356 8.57 -5.02 -18.52
C ILE A 356 8.25 -3.72 -19.28
N GLU A 357 7.93 -2.66 -18.54
CA GLU A 357 7.69 -1.31 -19.06
C GLU A 357 6.68 -1.28 -20.22
N SER A 358 5.69 -2.17 -20.19
CA SER A 358 4.70 -2.29 -21.28
C SER A 358 3.82 -1.05 -21.36
N THR A 359 3.69 -0.53 -22.58
CA THR A 359 2.87 0.64 -22.89
C THR A 359 2.30 0.50 -24.32
N PRO A 360 1.39 1.39 -24.74
CA PRO A 360 0.94 1.41 -26.15
C PRO A 360 2.03 1.72 -27.16
N LYS A 361 3.22 2.12 -26.71
CA LYS A 361 4.35 2.51 -27.57
C LYS A 361 5.58 1.61 -27.43
N ASN A 362 5.66 0.82 -26.35
CA ASN A 362 6.81 -0.05 -26.11
C ASN A 362 6.68 -1.32 -26.96
N ASP A 363 7.49 -1.43 -27.99
CA ASP A 363 7.59 -2.58 -28.89
C ASP A 363 8.98 -3.24 -28.84
N ARG A 364 9.73 -3.07 -27.73
CA ARG A 364 11.09 -3.65 -27.56
C ARG A 364 11.10 -5.16 -27.68
N LEU A 365 10.03 -5.83 -27.25
CA LEU A 365 9.75 -7.22 -27.60
C LEU A 365 8.65 -7.24 -28.66
N ALA A 366 8.97 -7.84 -29.78
CA ALA A 366 8.05 -8.02 -30.89
C ALA A 366 6.98 -9.07 -30.55
N PHE A 367 5.90 -9.10 -31.29
CA PHE A 367 4.92 -10.17 -31.19
C PHE A 367 5.57 -11.51 -31.58
N LEU A 368 5.43 -12.49 -30.68
CA LEU A 368 5.77 -13.89 -30.95
C LEU A 368 4.72 -14.47 -31.90
N SER A 369 5.12 -15.14 -32.94
CA SER A 369 4.19 -15.81 -33.84
C SER A 369 3.77 -17.19 -33.31
N ALA A 370 2.64 -17.71 -33.80
CA ALA A 370 2.18 -19.04 -33.43
C ALA A 370 3.17 -20.14 -33.87
N GLU A 371 3.82 -19.97 -35.02
CA GLU A 371 4.85 -20.89 -35.56
C GLU A 371 6.08 -20.91 -34.63
N GLU A 372 6.60 -19.73 -34.27
CA GLU A 372 7.73 -19.63 -33.34
C GLU A 372 7.43 -20.21 -31.97
N ALA A 373 6.20 -20.07 -31.47
CA ALA A 373 5.80 -20.70 -30.23
C ALA A 373 5.71 -22.22 -30.34
N ALA A 374 5.20 -22.74 -31.46
CA ALA A 374 5.08 -24.16 -31.74
C ALA A 374 6.44 -24.87 -31.74
N ASP A 375 7.50 -24.23 -32.25
CA ASP A 375 8.86 -24.79 -32.23
C ASP A 375 9.33 -25.15 -30.83
N PHE A 376 9.03 -24.30 -29.81
CA PHE A 376 9.37 -24.60 -28.43
C PHE A 376 8.47 -25.68 -27.81
N LEU A 377 7.20 -25.75 -28.21
CA LEU A 377 6.31 -26.82 -27.78
C LEU A 377 6.74 -28.17 -28.39
N ASP A 378 7.25 -28.18 -29.62
CA ASP A 378 7.85 -29.35 -30.27
C ASP A 378 9.13 -29.76 -29.53
N GLU A 379 10.02 -28.81 -29.15
CA GLU A 379 11.22 -29.12 -28.36
C GLU A 379 10.86 -29.76 -27.00
N ILE A 380 9.78 -29.30 -26.34
CA ILE A 380 9.29 -29.93 -25.11
C ILE A 380 8.89 -31.40 -25.36
N ALA A 381 8.13 -31.64 -26.44
CA ALA A 381 7.64 -32.98 -26.78
C ALA A 381 8.79 -33.91 -27.17
N ASP A 382 9.67 -33.48 -28.05
CA ASP A 382 10.82 -34.26 -28.59
C ASP A 382 11.78 -34.67 -27.45
N ARG A 383 12.01 -33.73 -26.52
CA ARG A 383 12.89 -33.97 -25.36
C ARG A 383 12.19 -34.60 -24.16
N LYS A 384 10.87 -34.80 -24.24
CA LYS A 384 10.04 -35.31 -23.15
C LYS A 384 10.26 -34.55 -21.86
N LEU A 385 10.31 -33.21 -21.95
CA LEU A 385 10.46 -32.36 -20.79
C LEU A 385 9.19 -32.46 -19.91
N PRO A 386 9.31 -32.37 -18.57
CA PRO A 386 8.18 -32.54 -17.65
C PRO A 386 7.28 -31.31 -17.56
N THR A 387 7.30 -30.45 -18.58
CA THR A 387 6.52 -29.20 -18.64
C THR A 387 5.03 -29.50 -18.57
N ARG A 388 4.34 -28.84 -17.66
CA ARG A 388 2.89 -29.01 -17.43
C ARG A 388 2.09 -27.80 -17.85
N THR A 389 2.68 -26.62 -17.71
CA THR A 389 1.96 -25.35 -17.91
C THR A 389 2.68 -24.48 -18.93
N ILE A 390 1.92 -23.93 -19.87
CA ILE A 390 2.35 -22.86 -20.76
C ILE A 390 1.75 -21.56 -20.26
N GLY A 391 2.60 -20.63 -19.83
CA GLY A 391 2.20 -19.30 -19.37
C GLY A 391 2.20 -18.30 -20.53
N PHE A 392 1.18 -17.47 -20.60
CA PHE A 392 1.08 -16.38 -21.59
C PHE A 392 1.14 -15.04 -20.87
N THR A 393 2.16 -14.25 -21.20
CA THR A 393 2.42 -12.94 -20.60
C THR A 393 2.89 -11.96 -21.68
N GLY A 394 3.30 -10.78 -21.26
CA GLY A 394 3.77 -9.71 -22.13
C GLY A 394 3.22 -8.37 -21.69
N GLY A 395 2.85 -7.48 -22.64
CA GLY A 395 2.01 -6.33 -22.35
C GLY A 395 0.59 -6.78 -22.08
N GLU A 396 -0.24 -6.78 -23.11
CA GLU A 396 -1.55 -7.45 -23.07
C GLU A 396 -1.55 -8.57 -24.12
N PRO A 397 -1.62 -9.85 -23.70
CA PRO A 397 -1.51 -10.98 -24.63
C PRO A 397 -2.50 -10.93 -25.80
N PHE A 398 -3.72 -10.46 -25.54
CA PHE A 398 -4.78 -10.38 -26.54
C PHE A 398 -4.59 -9.24 -27.58
N LEU A 399 -3.52 -8.46 -27.52
CA LEU A 399 -3.09 -7.59 -28.62
C LEU A 399 -2.32 -8.34 -29.70
N ASN A 400 -1.69 -9.44 -29.33
CA ASN A 400 -1.08 -10.34 -30.30
C ASN A 400 -2.17 -11.16 -31.01
N ARG A 401 -2.23 -11.07 -32.34
CA ARG A 401 -3.26 -11.76 -33.16
C ARG A 401 -3.14 -13.29 -33.11
N ASP A 402 -1.92 -13.79 -32.86
CA ASP A 402 -1.63 -15.22 -32.80
C ASP A 402 -1.84 -15.81 -31.39
N CYS A 403 -2.13 -14.99 -30.39
CA CYS A 403 -2.28 -15.43 -29.01
C CYS A 403 -3.27 -16.59 -28.85
N LEU A 404 -4.45 -16.50 -29.49
CA LEU A 404 -5.43 -17.57 -29.41
C LEU A 404 -5.01 -18.84 -30.15
N THR A 405 -4.27 -18.72 -31.23
CA THR A 405 -3.72 -19.87 -31.97
C THR A 405 -2.67 -20.58 -31.12
N MET A 406 -1.80 -19.83 -30.46
CA MET A 406 -0.83 -20.38 -29.48
C MET A 406 -1.54 -21.08 -28.30
N LEU A 407 -2.64 -20.50 -27.78
CA LEU A 407 -3.45 -21.10 -26.73
C LEU A 407 -4.09 -22.42 -27.17
N GLU A 408 -4.68 -22.43 -28.38
CA GLU A 408 -5.31 -23.61 -28.97
C GLU A 408 -4.29 -24.75 -29.14
N ASP A 409 -3.09 -24.44 -29.63
CA ASP A 409 -2.02 -25.41 -29.80
C ASP A 409 -1.52 -25.97 -28.46
N ALA A 410 -1.22 -25.11 -27.49
CA ALA A 410 -0.76 -25.54 -26.17
C ALA A 410 -1.79 -26.44 -25.46
N LEU A 411 -3.06 -26.03 -25.44
CA LEU A 411 -4.14 -26.80 -24.84
C LEU A 411 -4.43 -28.11 -25.60
N GLY A 412 -4.35 -28.07 -26.94
CA GLY A 412 -4.52 -29.24 -27.81
C GLY A 412 -3.45 -30.32 -27.60
N ARG A 413 -2.21 -29.90 -27.29
CA ARG A 413 -1.10 -30.80 -26.92
C ARG A 413 -1.21 -31.36 -25.50
N GLY A 414 -2.20 -30.93 -24.71
CA GLY A 414 -2.43 -31.45 -23.36
C GLY A 414 -1.88 -30.61 -22.22
N PHE A 415 -1.23 -29.48 -22.48
CA PHE A 415 -0.76 -28.56 -21.46
C PHE A 415 -1.89 -27.84 -20.73
N HIS A 416 -1.63 -27.37 -19.53
CA HIS A 416 -2.40 -26.29 -18.89
C HIS A 416 -1.94 -24.96 -19.48
N ALA A 417 -2.89 -24.04 -19.69
CA ALA A 417 -2.57 -22.67 -20.11
C ALA A 417 -2.92 -21.68 -19.00
N LEU A 418 -1.96 -20.83 -18.63
CA LEU A 418 -2.13 -19.74 -17.68
C LEU A 418 -1.95 -18.41 -18.42
N VAL A 419 -3.03 -17.63 -18.54
CA VAL A 419 -3.01 -16.34 -19.26
C VAL A 419 -3.06 -15.18 -18.27
N LEU A 420 -2.02 -14.33 -18.27
CA LEU A 420 -2.01 -13.08 -17.52
C LEU A 420 -2.62 -11.98 -18.39
N THR A 421 -3.71 -11.36 -17.94
CA THR A 421 -4.42 -10.33 -18.71
C THR A 421 -4.95 -9.22 -17.81
N ASN A 422 -5.08 -8.01 -18.36
CA ASN A 422 -5.82 -6.94 -17.70
C ASN A 422 -7.35 -7.08 -17.85
N ALA A 423 -7.81 -8.11 -18.56
CA ALA A 423 -9.22 -8.47 -18.81
C ALA A 423 -10.05 -7.38 -19.50
N MET A 424 -9.42 -6.38 -20.11
CA MET A 424 -10.10 -5.24 -20.73
C MET A 424 -10.52 -5.54 -22.20
N ARG A 425 -10.80 -4.48 -22.94
CA ARG A 425 -11.28 -4.55 -24.33
C ARG A 425 -10.48 -5.46 -25.28
N PRO A 426 -9.14 -5.57 -25.21
CA PRO A 426 -8.42 -6.49 -26.10
C PRO A 426 -8.90 -7.94 -25.96
N MET A 427 -9.05 -8.45 -24.71
CA MET A 427 -9.57 -9.79 -24.43
C MET A 427 -11.02 -9.94 -24.90
N ARG A 428 -11.87 -8.94 -24.63
CA ARG A 428 -13.30 -8.96 -24.96
C ARG A 428 -13.59 -9.07 -26.46
N ARG A 429 -12.65 -8.72 -27.32
CA ARG A 429 -12.81 -8.92 -28.78
C ARG A 429 -12.89 -10.39 -29.18
N TYR A 430 -12.43 -11.29 -28.34
CA TYR A 430 -12.30 -12.73 -28.63
C TYR A 430 -13.28 -13.60 -27.83
N GLU A 431 -14.34 -13.02 -27.27
CA GLU A 431 -15.33 -13.71 -26.42
C GLU A 431 -15.78 -15.07 -26.99
N LYS A 432 -16.18 -15.12 -28.26
CA LYS A 432 -16.67 -16.34 -28.88
C LYS A 432 -15.62 -17.46 -28.90
N ARG A 433 -14.37 -17.11 -29.23
CA ARG A 433 -13.26 -18.09 -29.28
C ARG A 433 -12.88 -18.53 -27.86
N LEU A 434 -12.83 -17.60 -26.92
CA LEU A 434 -12.54 -17.91 -25.51
C LEU A 434 -13.59 -18.85 -24.90
N LEU A 435 -14.88 -18.63 -25.20
CA LEU A 435 -15.95 -19.52 -24.76
C LEU A 435 -15.81 -20.93 -25.35
N ALA A 436 -15.47 -21.04 -26.62
CA ALA A 436 -15.20 -22.33 -27.27
C ALA A 436 -14.00 -23.06 -26.63
N LEU A 437 -12.92 -22.32 -26.35
CA LEU A 437 -11.76 -22.89 -25.64
C LEU A 437 -12.11 -23.35 -24.24
N ARG A 438 -12.86 -22.54 -23.48
CA ARG A 438 -13.33 -22.90 -22.14
C ARG A 438 -14.24 -24.15 -22.19
N GLU A 439 -15.13 -24.26 -23.15
CA GLU A 439 -15.99 -25.43 -23.32
C GLU A 439 -15.19 -26.70 -23.64
N LEU A 440 -14.19 -26.59 -24.53
CA LEU A 440 -13.39 -27.72 -24.96
C LEU A 440 -12.36 -28.18 -23.92
N PHE A 441 -11.73 -27.25 -23.20
CA PHE A 441 -10.57 -27.54 -22.36
C PHE A 441 -10.81 -27.36 -20.85
N GLY A 442 -11.94 -26.75 -20.47
CA GLY A 442 -12.36 -26.63 -19.06
C GLY A 442 -11.31 -25.95 -18.18
N ASP A 443 -11.01 -26.58 -17.04
CA ASP A 443 -10.11 -26.03 -16.02
C ASP A 443 -8.65 -25.97 -16.44
N ARG A 444 -8.28 -26.56 -17.59
CA ARG A 444 -6.92 -26.42 -18.12
C ARG A 444 -6.62 -25.02 -18.64
N LEU A 445 -7.63 -24.20 -18.93
CA LEU A 445 -7.46 -22.78 -19.28
C LEU A 445 -7.72 -21.92 -18.04
N MET A 446 -6.65 -21.42 -17.42
CA MET A 446 -6.73 -20.48 -16.30
C MET A 446 -6.53 -19.04 -16.79
N MET A 447 -7.43 -18.15 -16.40
CA MET A 447 -7.32 -16.71 -16.65
C MET A 447 -6.94 -16.01 -15.35
N ARG A 448 -5.72 -15.46 -15.27
CA ARG A 448 -5.27 -14.66 -14.13
C ARG A 448 -5.43 -13.18 -14.46
N VAL A 449 -6.41 -12.57 -13.83
CA VAL A 449 -6.72 -11.15 -14.05
C VAL A 449 -5.82 -10.28 -13.16
N SER A 450 -5.15 -9.33 -13.78
CA SER A 450 -4.32 -8.36 -13.08
C SER A 450 -5.18 -7.24 -12.52
N LEU A 451 -5.45 -7.29 -11.21
CA LEU A 451 -6.23 -6.32 -10.45
C LEU A 451 -5.38 -5.91 -9.24
N ASP A 452 -4.59 -4.84 -9.37
CA ASP A 452 -3.50 -4.53 -8.44
C ASP A 452 -3.96 -4.20 -7.02
N HIS A 453 -5.18 -3.71 -6.85
CA HIS A 453 -5.79 -3.49 -5.53
C HIS A 453 -7.31 -3.70 -5.56
N TYR A 454 -7.92 -4.01 -4.41
CA TYR A 454 -9.37 -4.14 -4.24
C TYR A 454 -10.09 -2.78 -4.14
N ASP A 455 -9.37 -1.71 -3.86
CA ASP A 455 -9.87 -0.34 -3.92
C ASP A 455 -9.65 0.24 -5.31
N LYS A 456 -10.69 0.88 -5.87
CA LYS A 456 -10.67 1.46 -7.22
C LYS A 456 -9.54 2.47 -7.39
N ARG A 457 -9.39 3.40 -6.44
CA ARG A 457 -8.42 4.49 -6.54
C ARG A 457 -6.99 3.95 -6.51
N LEU A 458 -6.68 3.03 -5.59
CA LEU A 458 -5.36 2.43 -5.49
C LEU A 458 -5.02 1.57 -6.71
N HIS A 459 -6.00 0.87 -7.27
CA HIS A 459 -5.83 0.18 -8.54
C HIS A 459 -5.49 1.16 -9.69
N GLU A 460 -6.21 2.28 -9.77
CA GLU A 460 -6.01 3.27 -10.85
C GLU A 460 -4.71 4.08 -10.69
N ILE A 461 -4.17 4.24 -9.48
CA ILE A 461 -2.81 4.77 -9.25
C ILE A 461 -1.76 3.91 -9.97
N GLU A 462 -1.89 2.59 -9.90
CA GLU A 462 -0.95 1.67 -10.53
C GLU A 462 -1.19 1.51 -12.03
N ARG A 463 -2.44 1.40 -12.45
CA ARG A 463 -2.80 1.00 -13.82
C ARG A 463 -3.24 2.14 -14.72
N GLY A 464 -3.43 3.31 -14.15
CA GLY A 464 -3.93 4.50 -14.85
C GLY A 464 -5.43 4.71 -14.67
N ALA A 465 -5.85 5.96 -14.82
CA ALA A 465 -7.24 6.38 -14.68
C ALA A 465 -8.20 5.59 -15.60
N HIS A 466 -9.41 5.34 -15.12
CA HIS A 466 -10.51 4.65 -15.84
C HIS A 466 -10.24 3.16 -16.16
N THR A 467 -9.21 2.54 -15.58
CA THR A 467 -8.91 1.12 -15.82
C THR A 467 -9.78 0.20 -14.97
N TRP A 468 -10.21 0.63 -13.80
CA TRP A 468 -10.99 -0.17 -12.84
C TRP A 468 -12.24 -0.79 -13.44
N SER A 469 -13.14 0.04 -13.97
CA SER A 469 -14.44 -0.44 -14.47
C SER A 469 -14.25 -1.48 -15.56
N SER A 470 -13.34 -1.24 -16.51
CA SER A 470 -13.08 -2.17 -17.62
C SER A 470 -12.49 -3.50 -17.14
N THR A 471 -11.58 -3.49 -16.15
CA THR A 471 -10.99 -4.70 -15.57
C THR A 471 -12.03 -5.50 -14.78
N VAL A 472 -12.83 -4.83 -13.94
CA VAL A 472 -13.91 -5.45 -13.16
C VAL A 472 -14.98 -6.07 -14.08
N ASP A 473 -15.40 -5.36 -15.13
CA ASP A 473 -16.36 -5.88 -16.12
C ASP A 473 -15.82 -7.16 -16.80
N GLY A 474 -14.53 -7.17 -17.14
CA GLY A 474 -13.88 -8.35 -17.71
C GLY A 474 -13.80 -9.52 -16.73
N LEU A 475 -13.43 -9.26 -15.47
CA LEU A 475 -13.40 -10.26 -14.41
C LEU A 475 -14.79 -10.88 -14.17
N GLN A 476 -15.83 -10.03 -14.07
CA GLN A 476 -17.20 -10.50 -13.91
C GLN A 476 -17.70 -11.29 -15.13
N TRP A 477 -17.30 -10.89 -16.35
CA TRP A 477 -17.63 -11.64 -17.55
C TRP A 477 -17.02 -13.04 -17.52
N LEU A 478 -15.74 -13.16 -17.22
CA LEU A 478 -15.05 -14.44 -17.06
C LEU A 478 -15.71 -15.32 -15.98
N ALA A 479 -16.05 -14.73 -14.83
CA ALA A 479 -16.70 -15.44 -13.72
C ALA A 479 -18.10 -15.97 -14.12
N ARG A 480 -18.93 -15.13 -14.76
CA ARG A 480 -20.27 -15.52 -15.21
C ARG A 480 -20.25 -16.66 -16.25
N HIS A 481 -19.20 -16.76 -17.03
CA HIS A 481 -19.04 -17.82 -18.02
C HIS A 481 -18.24 -19.02 -17.49
N GLY A 482 -17.93 -19.07 -16.20
CA GLY A 482 -17.35 -20.23 -15.52
C GLY A 482 -15.92 -20.55 -15.95
N PHE A 483 -15.11 -19.53 -16.25
CA PHE A 483 -13.67 -19.71 -16.46
C PHE A 483 -12.97 -20.09 -15.15
N ASN A 484 -11.90 -20.86 -15.25
CA ASN A 484 -10.98 -21.10 -14.15
C ASN A 484 -10.20 -19.80 -13.89
N LEU A 485 -10.43 -19.17 -12.71
CA LEU A 485 -9.98 -17.80 -12.41
C LEU A 485 -8.95 -17.75 -11.32
N ALA A 486 -8.01 -16.82 -11.50
CA ALA A 486 -7.13 -16.29 -10.47
C ALA A 486 -7.03 -14.77 -10.60
N VAL A 487 -6.59 -14.09 -9.55
CA VAL A 487 -6.31 -12.66 -9.54
C VAL A 487 -4.87 -12.43 -9.10
N ALA A 488 -4.19 -11.51 -9.75
CA ALA A 488 -2.90 -10.98 -9.33
C ALA A 488 -3.08 -9.56 -8.79
N GLY A 489 -2.72 -9.35 -7.53
CA GLY A 489 -2.72 -8.07 -6.82
C GLY A 489 -1.32 -7.69 -6.33
N ARG A 490 -1.22 -6.57 -5.61
CA ARG A 490 0.05 -6.05 -5.08
C ARG A 490 -0.03 -5.70 -3.60
N LEU A 491 1.07 -5.88 -2.90
CA LEU A 491 1.29 -5.43 -1.51
C LEU A 491 2.06 -4.10 -1.52
N ALA A 492 1.54 -3.10 -2.22
CA ALA A 492 2.26 -1.87 -2.56
C ALA A 492 1.75 -0.61 -1.83
N PHE A 493 0.75 -0.76 -0.93
CA PHE A 493 0.03 0.39 -0.40
C PHE A 493 0.10 0.52 1.13
N GLY A 494 1.05 -0.18 1.76
CA GLY A 494 1.25 -0.10 3.21
C GLY A 494 0.33 -0.99 4.04
N GLU A 495 -0.55 -1.75 3.40
CA GLU A 495 -1.39 -2.75 4.05
C GLU A 495 -0.61 -4.03 4.37
N SER A 496 -1.03 -4.75 5.42
CA SER A 496 -0.57 -6.11 5.62
C SER A 496 -1.19 -7.06 4.59
N GLU A 497 -0.56 -8.21 4.35
CA GLU A 497 -1.12 -9.23 3.45
C GLU A 497 -2.52 -9.67 3.90
N SER A 498 -2.75 -9.81 5.22
CA SER A 498 -4.05 -10.19 5.75
C SER A 498 -5.14 -9.15 5.48
N GLN A 499 -4.83 -7.86 5.62
CA GLN A 499 -5.74 -6.76 5.28
C GLN A 499 -6.07 -6.74 3.80
N THR A 500 -5.05 -6.85 2.95
CA THR A 500 -5.21 -6.89 1.50
C THR A 500 -6.09 -8.07 1.07
N ARG A 501 -5.83 -9.29 1.60
CA ARG A 501 -6.66 -10.48 1.33
C ARG A 501 -8.10 -10.31 1.79
N ALA A 502 -8.34 -9.74 2.98
CA ALA A 502 -9.67 -9.42 3.47
C ALA A 502 -10.39 -8.38 2.59
N GLY A 503 -9.67 -7.39 2.08
CA GLY A 503 -10.18 -6.42 1.11
C GLY A 503 -10.65 -7.08 -0.19
N TYR A 504 -9.84 -7.97 -0.75
CA TYR A 504 -10.23 -8.76 -1.93
C TYR A 504 -11.42 -9.68 -1.66
N ALA A 505 -11.51 -10.29 -0.46
CA ALA A 505 -12.67 -11.10 -0.08
C ALA A 505 -13.97 -10.32 -0.16
N ARG A 506 -13.99 -9.08 0.39
CA ARG A 506 -15.15 -8.18 0.30
C ARG A 506 -15.47 -7.82 -1.15
N LEU A 507 -14.44 -7.47 -1.94
CA LEU A 507 -14.63 -7.16 -3.35
C LEU A 507 -15.22 -8.33 -4.13
N PHE A 508 -14.67 -9.54 -3.98
CA PHE A 508 -15.15 -10.73 -4.68
C PHE A 508 -16.59 -11.06 -4.31
N ALA A 509 -16.96 -10.92 -3.03
CA ALA A 509 -18.35 -11.08 -2.58
C ALA A 509 -19.27 -10.03 -3.21
N ALA A 510 -18.89 -8.76 -3.24
CA ALA A 510 -19.67 -7.67 -3.85
C ALA A 510 -19.85 -7.85 -5.36
N LEU A 511 -18.85 -8.41 -6.06
CA LEU A 511 -18.89 -8.67 -7.49
C LEU A 511 -19.56 -9.99 -7.86
N GLY A 512 -19.88 -10.86 -6.89
CA GLY A 512 -20.41 -12.21 -7.13
C GLY A 512 -19.37 -13.15 -7.78
N VAL A 513 -18.07 -12.91 -7.55
CA VAL A 513 -16.96 -13.69 -8.12
C VAL A 513 -16.49 -14.71 -7.08
N ARG A 514 -16.37 -15.98 -7.48
CA ARG A 514 -15.92 -17.06 -6.59
C ARG A 514 -14.42 -17.29 -6.76
N ILE A 515 -13.60 -16.64 -5.95
CA ILE A 515 -12.16 -16.85 -5.87
C ILE A 515 -11.82 -17.03 -4.40
N ASP A 516 -11.07 -18.09 -4.07
CA ASP A 516 -10.56 -18.28 -2.71
C ASP A 516 -9.42 -17.28 -2.48
N HIS A 517 -9.69 -16.28 -1.66
CA HIS A 517 -8.74 -15.24 -1.32
C HIS A 517 -7.61 -15.71 -0.40
N ALA A 518 -7.78 -16.84 0.29
CA ALA A 518 -6.76 -17.44 1.15
C ALA A 518 -5.74 -18.28 0.36
N ASP A 519 -6.15 -18.82 -0.80
CA ASP A 519 -5.28 -19.61 -1.68
C ASP A 519 -4.34 -18.68 -2.47
N PRO A 520 -2.99 -18.76 -2.28
CA PRO A 520 -2.03 -17.92 -2.98
C PRO A 520 -1.99 -18.17 -4.50
N GLU A 521 -2.42 -19.32 -4.98
CA GLU A 521 -2.53 -19.60 -6.41
C GLU A 521 -3.75 -18.90 -7.04
N ARG A 522 -4.80 -18.69 -6.24
CA ARG A 522 -6.04 -18.01 -6.66
C ARG A 522 -5.98 -16.50 -6.47
N LEU A 523 -5.37 -16.03 -5.38
CA LEU A 523 -5.04 -14.63 -5.16
C LEU A 523 -3.54 -14.50 -4.89
N THR A 524 -2.78 -14.27 -5.96
CA THR A 524 -1.35 -14.01 -5.89
C THR A 524 -1.12 -12.54 -5.57
N LEU A 525 -0.43 -12.25 -4.45
CA LEU A 525 -0.08 -10.89 -4.07
C LEU A 525 1.42 -10.67 -4.28
N PHE A 526 1.77 -9.82 -5.23
CA PHE A 526 3.16 -9.48 -5.52
C PHE A 526 3.68 -8.42 -4.56
N PRO A 527 4.95 -8.54 -4.08
CA PRO A 527 5.56 -7.50 -3.26
C PRO A 527 5.75 -6.21 -4.05
N ASP A 528 5.82 -5.09 -3.34
CA ASP A 528 6.25 -3.84 -3.95
C ASP A 528 7.72 -3.93 -4.37
N MET A 529 8.03 -3.41 -5.54
CA MET A 529 9.38 -3.38 -6.08
C MET A 529 9.77 -1.95 -6.44
N GLU A 530 10.64 -1.38 -5.63
CA GLU A 530 11.27 -0.09 -5.89
C GLU A 530 12.61 -0.33 -6.62
N PRO A 531 12.75 0.03 -7.90
CA PRO A 531 13.94 -0.29 -8.70
C PRO A 531 15.25 0.26 -8.12
N ASP A 532 15.17 1.45 -7.51
CA ASP A 532 16.32 2.21 -7.05
C ASP A 532 16.63 1.99 -5.56
N ARG A 533 15.84 1.15 -4.87
CA ARG A 533 16.04 0.84 -3.46
C ARG A 533 17.20 -0.12 -3.26
N ASP A 534 18.10 0.19 -2.33
CA ASP A 534 19.16 -0.74 -1.95
C ASP A 534 18.60 -2.03 -1.34
N VAL A 535 19.08 -3.15 -1.85
CA VAL A 535 18.71 -4.49 -1.40
C VAL A 535 19.98 -5.32 -1.18
N PRO A 536 19.97 -6.28 -0.24
CA PRO A 536 21.12 -7.16 -0.06
C PRO A 536 21.34 -8.04 -1.29
N GLU A 537 22.59 -8.31 -1.61
CA GLU A 537 22.97 -9.31 -2.59
C GLU A 537 22.80 -10.72 -2.00
N ILE A 538 22.36 -11.67 -2.77
CA ILE A 538 22.08 -13.03 -2.31
C ILE A 538 23.31 -13.91 -2.48
N THR A 539 23.80 -14.44 -1.38
CA THR A 539 24.93 -15.38 -1.32
C THR A 539 24.45 -16.81 -1.12
N GLU A 540 25.32 -17.80 -1.36
CA GLU A 540 24.99 -19.20 -1.10
C GLU A 540 24.66 -19.48 0.38
N SER A 541 25.23 -18.70 1.30
CA SER A 541 24.94 -18.81 2.74
C SER A 541 23.54 -18.29 3.10
N CYS A 542 22.93 -17.40 2.29
CA CYS A 542 21.60 -16.85 2.55
C CYS A 542 20.51 -17.93 2.63
N TRP A 543 20.65 -19.03 1.92
CA TRP A 543 19.66 -20.10 1.94
C TRP A 543 19.46 -20.68 3.35
N GLY A 544 20.57 -20.95 4.05
CA GLY A 544 20.54 -21.42 5.44
C GLY A 544 20.00 -20.36 6.41
N VAL A 545 20.42 -19.11 6.26
CA VAL A 545 19.99 -18.00 7.13
C VAL A 545 18.49 -17.71 6.99
N LEU A 546 17.96 -17.78 5.77
CA LEU A 546 16.55 -17.49 5.48
C LEU A 546 15.64 -18.72 5.66
N GLY A 547 16.21 -19.92 5.90
CA GLY A 547 15.45 -21.17 5.95
C GLY A 547 14.73 -21.49 4.63
N ARG A 548 15.30 -21.07 3.49
CA ARG A 548 14.73 -21.26 2.14
C ARG A 548 15.58 -22.18 1.30
N SER A 549 14.97 -22.81 0.30
CA SER A 549 15.66 -23.61 -0.72
C SER A 549 15.82 -22.82 -2.01
N PRO A 550 16.94 -22.96 -2.76
CA PRO A 550 17.05 -22.48 -4.14
C PRO A 550 15.90 -22.98 -5.02
N ASP A 551 15.35 -24.16 -4.73
CA ASP A 551 14.24 -24.77 -5.47
C ASP A 551 12.92 -23.98 -5.34
N SER A 552 12.78 -23.09 -4.34
CA SER A 552 11.60 -22.25 -4.15
C SER A 552 11.59 -20.98 -5.04
N VAL A 553 12.68 -20.73 -5.77
CA VAL A 553 12.81 -19.55 -6.62
C VAL A 553 12.33 -19.88 -8.04
N MET A 554 11.57 -18.99 -8.67
CA MET A 554 10.91 -19.21 -9.96
C MET A 554 11.83 -19.81 -11.03
N CYS A 555 13.08 -19.35 -11.11
CA CYS A 555 14.03 -19.83 -12.13
C CYS A 555 14.51 -21.28 -11.92
N SER A 556 14.13 -21.96 -10.83
CA SER A 556 14.36 -23.40 -10.63
C SER A 556 13.39 -24.27 -11.43
N GLY A 557 12.21 -23.72 -11.79
CA GLY A 557 11.12 -24.46 -12.47
C GLY A 557 10.58 -23.80 -13.75
N ALA A 558 11.05 -22.60 -14.10
CA ALA A 558 10.48 -21.85 -15.22
C ALA A 558 11.54 -21.19 -16.11
N ARG A 559 11.15 -20.95 -17.38
CA ARG A 559 11.87 -20.13 -18.38
C ARG A 559 10.86 -19.31 -19.17
N MET A 560 11.32 -18.26 -19.86
CA MET A 560 10.46 -17.46 -20.71
C MET A 560 11.05 -17.29 -22.11
N VAL A 561 10.22 -17.49 -23.14
CA VAL A 561 10.53 -17.20 -24.54
C VAL A 561 10.19 -15.74 -24.81
N VAL A 562 11.11 -14.99 -25.41
CA VAL A 562 10.96 -13.59 -25.83
C VAL A 562 11.44 -13.40 -27.25
N LYS A 563 10.87 -12.45 -27.97
CA LYS A 563 11.36 -12.03 -29.29
C LYS A 563 11.73 -10.55 -29.26
N HIS A 564 13.02 -10.25 -29.34
CA HIS A 564 13.46 -8.86 -29.39
C HIS A 564 13.10 -8.22 -30.73
N LYS A 565 12.79 -6.93 -30.74
CA LYS A 565 12.50 -6.19 -31.97
C LYS A 565 13.67 -6.28 -32.94
N GLY A 566 13.39 -6.68 -34.18
CA GLY A 566 14.39 -6.85 -35.22
C GLY A 566 15.19 -8.16 -35.13
N ALA A 567 14.98 -9.00 -34.15
CA ALA A 567 15.59 -10.33 -34.08
C ALA A 567 14.94 -11.28 -35.09
N SER A 568 15.77 -12.12 -35.75
CA SER A 568 15.31 -13.14 -36.68
C SER A 568 14.64 -14.34 -36.01
N ALA A 569 14.95 -14.60 -34.75
CA ALA A 569 14.41 -15.71 -33.97
C ALA A 569 14.19 -15.32 -32.50
N PRO A 570 13.29 -16.01 -31.79
CA PRO A 570 13.10 -15.86 -30.34
C PRO A 570 14.33 -16.29 -29.52
N ARG A 571 14.37 -15.88 -28.27
CA ARG A 571 15.37 -16.24 -27.26
C ARG A 571 14.70 -16.75 -26.00
N VAL A 572 15.40 -17.57 -25.24
CA VAL A 572 14.96 -18.02 -23.92
C VAL A 572 15.68 -17.24 -22.84
N VAL A 573 14.92 -16.61 -21.97
CA VAL A 573 15.42 -15.85 -20.81
C VAL A 573 15.08 -16.53 -19.49
N ALA A 574 15.81 -16.16 -18.43
CA ALA A 574 15.76 -16.82 -17.14
C ALA A 574 14.40 -16.72 -16.44
N CYS A 575 13.70 -15.57 -16.57
CA CYS A 575 12.43 -15.33 -15.86
C CYS A 575 11.60 -14.22 -16.51
N THR A 576 10.38 -14.02 -16.02
CA THR A 576 9.42 -13.04 -16.52
C THR A 576 9.78 -11.59 -16.19
N LEU A 577 10.67 -11.35 -15.21
CA LEU A 577 10.99 -10.01 -14.72
C LEU A 577 12.12 -9.32 -15.50
N LEU A 578 13.00 -10.09 -16.15
CA LEU A 578 14.27 -9.58 -16.70
C LEU A 578 14.41 -9.83 -18.22
N PRO A 579 13.41 -9.50 -19.04
CA PRO A 579 13.43 -9.83 -20.46
C PRO A 579 14.45 -9.02 -21.26
N TYR A 580 14.92 -7.89 -20.72
CA TYR A 580 15.82 -6.97 -21.42
C TYR A 580 17.28 -7.05 -20.99
N ASP A 581 17.54 -7.71 -19.87
CA ASP A 581 18.90 -7.80 -19.34
C ASP A 581 19.67 -8.94 -20.01
N PRO A 582 20.72 -8.65 -20.81
CA PRO A 582 21.45 -9.67 -21.55
C PRO A 582 22.15 -10.70 -20.66
N ARG A 583 22.37 -10.42 -19.39
CA ARG A 583 22.93 -11.37 -18.41
C ARG A 583 22.00 -12.56 -18.16
N PHE A 584 20.71 -12.39 -18.42
CA PHE A 584 19.66 -13.40 -18.22
C PHE A 584 19.17 -14.03 -19.53
N ASP A 585 19.79 -13.70 -20.67
CA ASP A 585 19.60 -14.42 -21.95
C ASP A 585 20.33 -15.76 -21.86
N LEU A 586 19.58 -16.85 -21.97
CA LEU A 586 20.07 -18.21 -21.78
C LEU A 586 20.29 -18.97 -23.09
N GLY A 587 19.95 -18.39 -24.23
CA GLY A 587 20.18 -19.03 -25.54
C GLY A 587 18.94 -19.04 -26.43
N ALA A 588 19.03 -19.76 -27.55
CA ALA A 588 17.97 -19.87 -28.53
C ALA A 588 17.05 -21.09 -28.32
N THR A 589 17.46 -22.06 -27.52
CA THR A 589 16.75 -23.31 -27.29
C THR A 589 16.55 -23.60 -25.80
N LEU A 590 15.59 -24.45 -25.48
CA LEU A 590 15.38 -24.92 -24.09
C LEU A 590 16.58 -25.75 -23.59
N THR A 591 17.30 -26.38 -24.52
CA THR A 591 18.55 -27.09 -24.22
C THR A 591 19.63 -26.15 -23.70
N GLU A 592 19.88 -25.04 -24.37
CA GLU A 592 20.85 -24.04 -23.95
C GLU A 592 20.41 -23.37 -22.63
N ALA A 593 19.10 -23.19 -22.45
CA ALA A 593 18.51 -22.55 -21.29
C ALA A 593 18.46 -23.42 -20.05
N ALA A 594 18.88 -24.67 -20.09
CA ALA A 594 18.91 -25.56 -18.92
C ALA A 594 20.03 -25.21 -17.91
N ARG A 595 20.91 -24.27 -18.22
CA ARG A 595 22.00 -23.82 -17.35
C ARG A 595 21.51 -23.08 -16.09
N PRO A 596 22.29 -23.06 -14.99
CA PRO A 596 21.97 -22.32 -13.78
C PRO A 596 21.85 -20.80 -14.04
N VAL A 597 21.01 -20.16 -13.23
CA VAL A 597 20.80 -18.70 -13.23
C VAL A 597 21.51 -18.09 -12.04
N THR A 598 22.37 -17.13 -12.29
CA THR A 598 23.05 -16.35 -11.24
C THR A 598 22.13 -15.25 -10.72
N LEU A 599 22.01 -15.11 -9.39
CA LEU A 599 21.14 -14.09 -8.78
C LEU A 599 21.85 -12.73 -8.69
N ASN A 600 22.19 -12.16 -9.83
CA ASN A 600 22.94 -10.89 -9.94
C ASN A 600 22.07 -9.70 -10.41
N HIS A 601 20.83 -9.65 -9.95
CA HIS A 601 19.92 -8.52 -10.16
C HIS A 601 19.16 -8.19 -8.87
N PRO A 602 18.90 -6.89 -8.54
CA PRO A 602 18.15 -6.51 -7.35
C PRO A 602 16.79 -7.21 -7.22
N TRP A 603 16.10 -7.44 -8.32
CA TRP A 603 14.80 -8.13 -8.32
C TRP A 603 14.89 -9.62 -7.97
N CYS A 604 16.03 -10.28 -8.21
CA CYS A 604 16.24 -11.63 -7.69
C CYS A 604 16.16 -11.63 -6.15
N ALA A 605 16.71 -10.58 -5.52
CA ALA A 605 16.64 -10.42 -4.06
C ALA A 605 15.25 -10.00 -3.59
N SER A 606 14.74 -8.86 -4.07
CA SER A 606 13.52 -8.24 -3.53
C SER A 606 12.25 -9.03 -3.85
N PHE A 607 12.10 -9.56 -5.06
CA PHE A 607 10.90 -10.27 -5.47
C PHE A 607 10.92 -11.75 -5.09
N CYS A 608 11.95 -12.48 -5.56
CA CYS A 608 11.95 -13.94 -5.43
C CYS A 608 12.45 -14.41 -4.05
N VAL A 609 13.64 -13.96 -3.62
CA VAL A 609 14.27 -14.53 -2.40
C VAL A 609 13.69 -13.94 -1.13
N LEU A 610 13.61 -12.62 -1.01
CA LEU A 610 13.09 -11.94 0.19
C LEU A 610 11.57 -11.79 0.15
N GLY A 611 11.02 -11.41 -1.00
CA GLY A 611 9.57 -11.25 -1.20
C GLY A 611 8.80 -12.56 -1.26
N GLY A 612 9.47 -13.67 -1.57
CA GLY A 612 8.83 -15.00 -1.63
C GLY A 612 7.83 -15.17 -2.75
N ALA A 613 7.84 -14.28 -3.75
CA ALA A 613 6.88 -14.30 -4.82
C ALA A 613 7.33 -15.18 -5.99
N SER A 614 6.37 -15.78 -6.68
CA SER A 614 6.56 -16.52 -7.93
C SER A 614 5.47 -16.14 -8.93
N CYS A 615 5.82 -16.01 -10.20
CA CYS A 615 4.84 -15.79 -11.26
C CYS A 615 4.18 -17.09 -11.73
N GLY A 616 4.83 -18.21 -11.53
CA GLY A 616 4.32 -19.52 -11.91
C GLY A 616 3.79 -20.23 -10.68
N GLY A 617 2.61 -20.16 -10.29
CA GLY A 617 1.93 -20.80 -9.16
C GLY A 617 2.73 -21.76 -8.30
#